data_0aab448e0cc996f3c77cf6327db625ef
#
_entry.id   0aab448e0cc996f3c77cf6327db625ef
#
_cell.length_a   1.000
_cell.length_b   1.000
_cell.length_c   1.000
_cell.angle_alpha   90.00
_cell.angle_beta   90.00
_cell.angle_gamma   90.00
#
_symmetry.space_group_name_H-M   'P 1'
#
loop_
_entity.id
_entity.type
_entity.pdbx_description
1 polymer ?
#
loop_
_entity_poly.entity_id
_entity_poly.type
_entity_poly.pdbx_seq_one_letter_code
_entity_poly.pdbx_strand_id
1 'polypeptide(L)'
;MRIAIAGAGLAGLSCAKYLADAGHKPFVYEARNVLGGKVAAWKDEDGDWYETGLHIFFGAYPNMLQLFKALNIEDRLQWKSHSMIFNQPEVPGTYSRFDFPDLPAPMNGVAAILSNNDMLSWPEKVAFGLGLIPAMLRGQNYVEDCD
;
A
#
# COMPACT_ATOMS: atom_id res chain seq x y z
N MET A 1 -0.94 10.69 30.15
CA MET A 1 -1.38 12.03 29.70
C MET A 1 -2.70 11.90 28.93
N ARG A 2 -3.48 12.99 28.81
CA ARG A 2 -4.62 13.09 27.87
C ARG A 2 -4.11 13.73 26.57
N ILE A 3 -4.39 13.09 25.44
CA ILE A 3 -3.85 13.50 24.13
C ILE A 3 -5.01 13.59 23.16
N ALA A 4 -5.19 14.75 22.51
CA ALA A 4 -6.18 14.93 21.45
C ALA A 4 -5.55 14.58 20.10
N ILE A 5 -6.28 13.82 19.30
CA ILE A 5 -5.88 13.40 17.93
C ILE A 5 -6.95 13.88 16.97
N ALA A 6 -6.58 14.64 15.96
CA ALA A 6 -7.48 15.12 14.93
C ALA A 6 -7.49 14.12 13.75
N GLY A 7 -8.70 13.58 13.46
CA GLY A 7 -8.95 12.64 12.38
C GLY A 7 -8.84 11.17 12.78
N ALA A 8 -9.88 10.41 12.45
CA ALA A 8 -9.97 8.96 12.67
C ALA A 8 -9.68 8.16 11.38
N GLY A 9 -8.76 8.64 10.56
CA GLY A 9 -8.16 7.84 9.50
C GLY A 9 -7.17 6.82 10.08
N LEU A 10 -6.58 6.00 9.24
CA LEU A 10 -5.66 4.94 9.63
C LEU A 10 -4.50 5.45 10.50
N ALA A 11 -3.91 6.60 10.15
CA ALA A 11 -2.82 7.19 10.91
C ALA A 11 -3.27 7.63 12.32
N GLY A 12 -4.41 8.32 12.44
CA GLY A 12 -4.94 8.77 13.74
C GLY A 12 -5.34 7.61 14.65
N LEU A 13 -5.99 6.59 14.10
CA LEU A 13 -6.37 5.39 14.84
C LEU A 13 -5.16 4.57 15.29
N SER A 14 -4.14 4.42 14.42
CA SER A 14 -2.88 3.75 14.80
C SER A 14 -2.15 4.50 15.89
N CYS A 15 -2.07 5.84 15.78
CA CYS A 15 -1.50 6.70 16.82
C CYS A 15 -2.24 6.52 18.15
N ALA A 16 -3.57 6.53 18.13
CA ALA A 16 -4.38 6.33 19.32
C ALA A 16 -4.10 4.98 19.99
N LYS A 17 -4.01 3.91 19.17
CA LYS A 17 -3.69 2.57 19.67
C LYS A 17 -2.34 2.56 20.39
N TYR A 18 -1.28 3.00 19.73
CA TYR A 18 0.06 2.98 20.32
C TYR A 18 0.18 3.87 21.55
N LEU A 19 -0.49 5.02 21.59
CA LEU A 19 -0.54 5.87 22.78
C LEU A 19 -1.31 5.21 23.92
N ALA A 20 -2.39 4.49 23.63
CA ALA A 20 -3.14 3.75 24.64
C ALA A 20 -2.30 2.59 25.20
N ASP A 21 -1.59 1.84 24.36
CA ASP A 21 -0.68 0.78 24.77
C ASP A 21 0.47 1.31 25.67
N ALA A 22 0.90 2.55 25.42
CA ALA A 22 1.88 3.26 26.26
C ALA A 22 1.30 3.87 27.55
N GLY A 23 0.04 3.57 27.90
CA GLY A 23 -0.62 4.04 29.12
C GLY A 23 -1.15 5.47 29.08
N HIS A 24 -1.23 6.06 27.90
CA HIS A 24 -1.85 7.38 27.72
C HIS A 24 -3.37 7.26 27.49
N LYS A 25 -4.07 8.41 27.51
CA LYS A 25 -5.51 8.49 27.23
C LYS A 25 -5.74 9.31 25.96
N PRO A 26 -5.72 8.69 24.78
CA PRO A 26 -6.01 9.37 23.52
C PRO A 26 -7.50 9.67 23.39
N PHE A 27 -7.81 10.80 22.76
CA PHE A 27 -9.14 11.24 22.37
C PHE A 27 -9.10 11.56 20.89
N VAL A 28 -9.77 10.76 20.07
CA VAL A 28 -9.81 10.95 18.62
C VAL A 28 -11.04 11.76 18.25
N TYR A 29 -10.83 12.84 17.53
CA TYR A 29 -11.89 13.72 17.01
C TYR A 29 -12.01 13.52 15.50
N GLU A 30 -13.18 13.11 15.06
CA GLU A 30 -13.48 12.90 13.65
C GLU A 30 -14.68 13.77 13.24
N ALA A 31 -14.56 14.43 12.08
CA ALA A 31 -15.61 15.30 11.56
C ALA A 31 -16.77 14.54 10.89
N ARG A 32 -16.51 13.31 10.43
CA ARG A 32 -17.48 12.46 9.77
C ARG A 32 -18.05 11.44 10.75
N ASN A 33 -19.23 10.94 10.47
CA ASN A 33 -19.85 9.84 11.22
C ASN A 33 -19.29 8.45 10.87
N VAL A 34 -18.32 8.38 9.95
CA VAL A 34 -17.67 7.14 9.50
C VAL A 34 -16.17 7.24 9.79
N LEU A 35 -15.65 6.21 10.48
CA LEU A 35 -14.22 6.11 10.81
C LEU A 35 -13.45 5.44 9.67
N GLY A 36 -12.12 5.58 9.66
CA GLY A 36 -11.23 4.92 8.70
C GLY A 36 -10.66 5.85 7.63
N GLY A 37 -11.25 7.02 7.38
CA GLY A 37 -10.75 7.97 6.38
C GLY A 37 -10.76 7.36 4.97
N LYS A 38 -9.59 7.23 4.34
CA LYS A 38 -9.44 6.62 3.00
C LYS A 38 -9.61 5.10 2.97
N VAL A 39 -9.65 4.43 4.11
CA VAL A 39 -9.93 2.98 4.22
C VAL A 39 -11.27 2.73 4.89
N ALA A 40 -12.16 3.72 4.86
CA ALA A 40 -13.47 3.61 5.48
C ALA A 40 -14.39 2.64 4.72
N ALA A 41 -15.18 1.90 5.49
CA ALA A 41 -16.28 1.10 5.00
C ALA A 41 -17.52 1.38 5.85
N TRP A 42 -18.69 1.37 5.26
CA TRP A 42 -19.96 1.57 5.93
C TRP A 42 -21.08 0.80 5.23
N LYS A 43 -22.20 0.65 5.92
CA LYS A 43 -23.42 0.13 5.31
C LYS A 43 -24.31 1.28 4.87
N ASP A 44 -25.02 1.07 3.76
CA ASP A 44 -26.10 1.96 3.33
C ASP A 44 -27.42 1.60 4.03
N GLU A 45 -28.51 2.23 3.58
CA GLU A 45 -29.86 2.02 4.13
C GLU A 45 -30.40 0.62 3.84
N ASP A 46 -29.95 -0.01 2.76
CA ASP A 46 -30.32 -1.37 2.34
C ASP A 46 -29.48 -2.45 3.04
N GLY A 47 -28.44 -2.06 3.76
CA GLY A 47 -27.53 -2.94 4.50
C GLY A 47 -26.34 -3.44 3.69
N ASP A 48 -26.14 -2.94 2.48
CA ASP A 48 -25.02 -3.27 1.63
C ASP A 48 -23.74 -2.53 2.07
N TRP A 49 -22.59 -3.20 1.91
CA TRP A 49 -21.31 -2.62 2.27
C TRP A 49 -20.76 -1.75 1.15
N TYR A 50 -20.40 -0.53 1.51
CA TYR A 50 -19.66 0.40 0.66
C TYR A 50 -18.28 0.64 1.24
N GLU A 51 -17.28 0.72 0.36
CA GLU A 51 -15.90 1.05 0.69
C GLU A 51 -15.46 2.28 -0.12
N THR A 52 -14.54 3.06 0.42
CA THR A 52 -13.97 4.22 -0.28
C THR A 52 -13.13 3.82 -1.50
N GLY A 53 -12.78 2.55 -1.62
CA GLY A 53 -12.04 1.97 -2.73
C GLY A 53 -11.47 0.60 -2.38
N LEU A 54 -10.89 -0.07 -3.38
CA LEU A 54 -10.21 -1.34 -3.18
C LEU A 54 -8.96 -1.14 -2.31
N HIS A 55 -8.86 -1.88 -1.22
CA HIS A 55 -7.74 -1.82 -0.30
C HIS A 55 -6.80 -2.99 -0.56
N ILE A 56 -5.63 -2.68 -1.11
CA ILE A 56 -4.57 -3.65 -1.38
C ILE A 56 -3.40 -3.37 -0.42
N PHE A 57 -2.93 -4.43 0.25
CA PHE A 57 -1.75 -4.39 1.09
C PHE A 57 -0.64 -5.23 0.47
N PHE A 58 0.53 -4.64 0.36
CA PHE A 58 1.70 -5.34 -0.14
C PHE A 58 2.56 -5.85 1.01
N GLY A 59 3.22 -6.99 0.80
CA GLY A 59 4.18 -7.54 1.76
C GLY A 59 5.36 -6.61 2.09
N ALA A 60 5.56 -5.58 1.27
CA ALA A 60 6.56 -4.53 1.48
C ALA A 60 6.13 -3.44 2.50
N TYR A 61 4.98 -3.58 3.15
CA TYR A 61 4.49 -2.64 4.18
C TYR A 61 4.68 -3.19 5.60
N PRO A 62 5.93 -3.25 6.12
CA PRO A 62 6.21 -3.92 7.39
C PRO A 62 5.45 -3.32 8.57
N ASN A 63 5.31 -1.99 8.63
CA ASN A 63 4.58 -1.32 9.70
C ASN A 63 3.08 -1.65 9.69
N MET A 64 2.49 -1.84 8.50
CA MET A 64 1.09 -2.24 8.37
C MET A 64 0.88 -3.68 8.81
N LEU A 65 1.76 -4.58 8.40
CA LEU A 65 1.73 -5.98 8.83
C LEU A 65 1.93 -6.10 10.34
N GLN A 66 2.82 -5.29 10.92
CA GLN A 66 2.99 -5.23 12.38
C GLN A 66 1.72 -4.73 13.08
N LEU A 67 1.02 -3.74 12.51
CA LEU A 67 -0.26 -3.27 13.04
C LEU A 67 -1.32 -4.37 13.01
N PHE A 68 -1.46 -5.11 11.90
CA PHE A 68 -2.40 -6.23 11.78
C PHE A 68 -2.10 -7.32 12.81
N LYS A 69 -0.82 -7.64 13.02
CA LYS A 69 -0.40 -8.53 14.08
C LYS A 69 -0.78 -8.03 15.47
N ALA A 70 -0.52 -6.75 15.76
CA ALA A 70 -0.86 -6.12 17.03
C ALA A 70 -2.38 -6.06 17.28
N LEU A 71 -3.19 -6.07 16.22
CA LEU A 71 -4.65 -6.13 16.28
C LEU A 71 -5.20 -7.57 16.23
N ASN A 72 -4.33 -8.56 16.02
CA ASN A 72 -4.69 -9.98 15.87
C ASN A 72 -5.72 -10.23 14.76
N ILE A 73 -5.48 -9.62 13.57
CA ILE A 73 -6.33 -9.72 12.38
C ILE A 73 -5.56 -10.18 11.13
N GLU A 74 -4.38 -10.76 11.28
CA GLU A 74 -3.55 -11.26 10.17
C GLU A 74 -4.26 -12.35 9.36
N ASP A 75 -5.08 -13.16 10.02
CA ASP A 75 -5.89 -14.23 9.43
C ASP A 75 -6.98 -13.73 8.47
N ARG A 76 -7.31 -12.43 8.53
CA ARG A 76 -8.27 -11.79 7.63
C ARG A 76 -7.65 -11.35 6.30
N LEU A 77 -6.34 -11.37 6.19
CA LEU A 77 -5.63 -11.05 4.96
C LEU A 77 -5.70 -12.23 3.98
N GLN A 78 -6.11 -11.95 2.76
CA GLN A 78 -6.06 -12.92 1.67
C GLN A 78 -4.87 -12.61 0.77
N TRP A 79 -3.83 -13.43 0.88
CA TRP A 79 -2.67 -13.32 0.00
C TRP A 79 -3.00 -13.89 -1.37
N LYS A 80 -2.78 -13.10 -2.41
CA LYS A 80 -3.08 -13.45 -3.81
C LYS A 80 -1.91 -13.07 -4.69
N SER A 81 -1.71 -13.83 -5.77
CA SER A 81 -0.85 -13.40 -6.86
C SER A 81 -1.38 -12.11 -7.45
N HIS A 82 -0.49 -11.21 -7.81
CA HIS A 82 -0.83 -9.89 -8.29
C HIS A 82 -0.38 -9.69 -9.74
N SER A 83 -1.25 -9.11 -10.55
CA SER A 83 -0.94 -8.65 -11.90
C SER A 83 -1.36 -7.20 -12.05
N MET A 84 -0.50 -6.38 -12.63
CA MET A 84 -0.84 -5.03 -13.06
C MET A 84 -1.10 -5.03 -14.56
N ILE A 85 -2.25 -4.48 -14.96
CA ILE A 85 -2.66 -4.41 -16.36
C ILE A 85 -2.74 -2.93 -16.75
N PHE A 86 -2.01 -2.56 -17.79
CA PHE A 86 -2.02 -1.23 -18.38
C PHE A 86 -2.69 -1.30 -19.75
N ASN A 87 -3.76 -0.56 -19.91
CA ASN A 87 -4.41 -0.42 -21.20
C ASN A 87 -3.63 0.58 -22.06
N GLN A 88 -3.52 0.33 -23.36
CA GLN A 88 -2.93 1.24 -24.34
C GLN A 88 -4.06 2.01 -25.05
N PRO A 89 -4.38 3.24 -24.63
CA PRO A 89 -5.57 3.94 -25.17
C PRO A 89 -5.47 4.28 -26.65
N GLU A 90 -4.24 4.38 -27.19
CA GLU A 90 -3.98 4.68 -28.59
C GLU A 90 -4.27 3.47 -29.52
N VAL A 91 -4.30 2.25 -28.98
CA VAL A 91 -4.56 1.02 -29.72
C VAL A 91 -5.61 0.21 -28.96
N PRO A 92 -6.92 0.45 -29.22
CA PRO A 92 -8.00 -0.23 -28.50
C PRO A 92 -7.89 -1.75 -28.54
N GLY A 93 -8.05 -2.39 -27.38
CA GLY A 93 -7.93 -3.84 -27.21
C GLY A 93 -6.49 -4.32 -26.96
N THR A 94 -5.51 -3.41 -26.95
CA THR A 94 -4.13 -3.73 -26.60
C THR A 94 -3.86 -3.37 -25.14
N TYR A 95 -3.28 -4.29 -24.41
CA TYR A 95 -2.88 -4.09 -23.01
C TYR A 95 -1.53 -4.71 -22.75
N SER A 96 -0.82 -4.15 -21.79
CA SER A 96 0.42 -4.71 -21.25
C SER A 96 0.19 -5.27 -19.86
N ARG A 97 0.85 -6.37 -19.53
CA ARG A 97 0.67 -7.07 -18.26
C ARG A 97 2.01 -7.30 -17.56
N PHE A 98 2.03 -6.97 -16.27
CA PHE A 98 3.11 -7.29 -15.37
C PHE A 98 2.62 -8.31 -14.34
N ASP A 99 3.11 -9.53 -14.40
CA ASP A 99 2.80 -10.59 -13.45
C ASP A 99 3.85 -10.64 -12.36
N PHE A 100 3.42 -10.47 -11.11
CA PHE A 100 4.30 -10.52 -9.95
C PHE A 100 4.28 -11.94 -9.39
N PRO A 101 5.36 -12.72 -9.59
CA PRO A 101 5.46 -14.06 -9.03
C PRO A 101 5.53 -14.02 -7.50
N ASP A 102 5.27 -15.17 -6.88
CA ASP A 102 5.36 -15.33 -5.42
C ASP A 102 6.84 -15.41 -4.99
N LEU A 103 7.50 -14.26 -5.09
CA LEU A 103 8.87 -14.04 -4.66
C LEU A 103 8.91 -12.89 -3.64
N PRO A 104 9.84 -12.89 -2.70
CA PRO A 104 10.00 -11.78 -1.78
C PRO A 104 10.38 -10.49 -2.52
N ALA A 105 9.90 -9.34 -2.03
CA ALA A 105 10.31 -8.04 -2.53
C ALA A 105 11.82 -7.82 -2.27
N PRO A 106 12.57 -7.20 -3.20
CA PRO A 106 12.15 -6.62 -4.49
C PRO A 106 12.15 -7.59 -5.68
N MET A 107 12.50 -8.88 -5.48
CA MET A 107 12.71 -9.86 -6.55
C MET A 107 11.45 -10.11 -7.40
N ASN A 108 10.27 -10.06 -6.79
CA ASN A 108 9.00 -10.18 -7.51
C ASN A 108 8.81 -9.04 -8.53
N GLY A 109 9.17 -7.81 -8.18
CA GLY A 109 9.12 -6.66 -9.08
C GLY A 109 10.13 -6.76 -10.21
N VAL A 110 11.37 -7.19 -9.90
CA VAL A 110 12.41 -7.44 -10.91
C VAL A 110 11.94 -8.50 -11.92
N ALA A 111 11.40 -9.61 -11.44
CA ALA A 111 10.89 -10.67 -12.30
C ALA A 111 9.74 -10.18 -13.19
N ALA A 112 8.80 -9.40 -12.64
CA ALA A 112 7.69 -8.82 -13.40
C ALA A 112 8.17 -7.89 -14.52
N ILE A 113 9.18 -7.06 -14.26
CA ILE A 113 9.76 -6.16 -15.27
C ILE A 113 10.48 -6.96 -16.35
N LEU A 114 11.29 -7.94 -15.98
CA LEU A 114 12.06 -8.73 -16.93
C LEU A 114 11.15 -9.58 -17.82
N SER A 115 10.06 -10.11 -17.32
CA SER A 115 9.10 -10.94 -18.06
C SER A 115 8.17 -10.13 -18.97
N ASN A 116 7.98 -8.83 -18.73
CA ASN A 116 7.17 -7.99 -19.62
C ASN A 116 7.88 -7.79 -20.95
N ASN A 117 7.20 -8.07 -22.07
CA ASN A 117 7.73 -7.92 -23.42
C ASN A 117 6.88 -6.99 -24.30
N ASP A 118 5.78 -6.47 -23.75
CA ASP A 118 4.79 -5.71 -24.50
C ASP A 118 5.01 -4.20 -24.36
N MET A 119 5.44 -3.75 -23.18
CA MET A 119 5.57 -2.33 -22.84
C MET A 119 7.02 -1.88 -22.72
N LEU A 120 7.92 -2.77 -22.30
CA LEU A 120 9.31 -2.45 -22.03
C LEU A 120 10.24 -3.20 -22.99
N SER A 121 11.00 -2.45 -23.77
CA SER A 121 12.13 -2.97 -24.55
C SER A 121 13.33 -3.29 -23.63
N TRP A 122 14.26 -4.10 -24.12
CA TRP A 122 15.46 -4.44 -23.36
C TRP A 122 16.30 -3.22 -22.95
N PRO A 123 16.54 -2.19 -23.80
CA PRO A 123 17.23 -0.99 -23.37
C PRO A 123 16.52 -0.26 -22.24
N GLU A 124 15.18 -0.19 -22.26
CA GLU A 124 14.39 0.44 -21.19
C GLU A 124 14.46 -0.35 -19.88
N LYS A 125 14.42 -1.69 -19.95
CA LYS A 125 14.62 -2.55 -18.75
C LYS A 125 15.98 -2.31 -18.12
N VAL A 126 17.04 -2.20 -18.94
CA VAL A 126 18.39 -1.90 -18.45
C VAL A 126 18.45 -0.50 -17.86
N ALA A 127 17.90 0.50 -18.54
CA ALA A 127 17.89 1.89 -18.06
C ALA A 127 17.13 2.01 -16.75
N PHE A 128 15.99 1.33 -16.62
CA PHE A 128 15.22 1.28 -15.38
C PHE A 128 16.02 0.63 -14.25
N GLY A 129 16.65 -0.51 -14.51
CA GLY A 129 17.51 -1.18 -13.53
C GLY A 129 18.67 -0.31 -13.05
N LEU A 130 19.38 0.33 -13.98
CA LEU A 130 20.49 1.25 -13.65
C LEU A 130 19.99 2.46 -12.86
N GLY A 131 18.80 3.01 -13.17
CA GLY A 131 18.21 4.12 -12.45
C GLY A 131 17.82 3.78 -11.00
N LEU A 132 17.49 2.52 -10.72
CA LEU A 132 17.14 2.07 -9.37
C LEU A 132 18.36 1.78 -8.48
N ILE A 133 19.54 1.47 -9.06
CA ILE A 133 20.75 1.13 -8.29
C ILE A 133 21.09 2.20 -7.24
N PRO A 134 21.16 3.50 -7.58
CA PRO A 134 21.45 4.54 -6.59
C PRO A 134 20.46 4.57 -5.43
N ALA A 135 19.16 4.44 -5.73
CA ALA A 135 18.10 4.40 -4.71
C ALA A 135 18.24 3.18 -3.79
N MET A 136 18.55 2.02 -4.35
CA MET A 136 18.76 0.79 -3.57
C MET A 136 20.00 0.84 -2.69
N LEU A 137 21.09 1.44 -3.18
CA LEU A 137 22.35 1.53 -2.44
C LEU A 137 22.34 2.62 -1.36
N ARG A 138 21.65 3.73 -1.60
CA ARG A 138 21.64 4.91 -0.72
C ARG A 138 20.43 4.93 0.22
N GLY A 139 19.39 4.15 -0.08
CA GLY A 139 18.18 4.06 0.74
C GLY A 139 17.53 5.43 1.00
N GLN A 140 17.27 5.75 2.25
CA GLN A 140 16.64 7.03 2.65
C GLN A 140 17.46 8.25 2.25
N ASN A 141 18.77 8.16 2.29
CA ASN A 141 19.66 9.29 1.91
C ASN A 141 19.49 9.67 0.43
N TYR A 142 19.03 8.75 -0.42
CA TYR A 142 18.75 9.06 -1.83
C TYR A 142 17.57 10.02 -1.99
N VAL A 143 16.55 9.88 -1.14
CA VAL A 143 15.36 10.73 -1.18
C VAL A 143 15.69 12.15 -0.70
N GLU A 144 16.53 12.26 0.34
CA GLU A 144 16.98 13.54 0.89
C GLU A 144 17.82 14.36 -0.10
N ASP A 145 18.53 13.69 -1.03
CA ASP A 145 19.31 14.35 -2.07
C ASP A 145 18.49 14.77 -3.31
N CYS A 146 17.22 14.37 -3.38
CA CYS A 146 16.35 14.67 -4.52
C CYS A 146 15.44 15.91 -4.31
N ASP A 147 15.46 16.49 -3.11
CA ASP A 147 14.78 17.74 -2.74
C ASP A 147 15.72 18.95 -2.98
#